data_3e868b82cefefa99ab4502acb23e0ae5
#
_entry.id   3e868b82cefefa99ab4502acb23e0ae5
#
_cell.length_a   1.000
_cell.length_b   1.000
_cell.length_c   1.000
_cell.angle_alpha   90.00
_cell.angle_beta   90.00
_cell.angle_gamma   90.00
#
_symmetry.space_group_name_H-M   'P 1'
#
loop_
_entity.id
_entity.type
_entity.pdbx_description
1 polymer ?
#
loop_
_entity_poly.entity_id
_entity_poly.type
_entity_poly.pdbx_seq_one_letter_code
_entity_poly.pdbx_strand_id
1 'polypeptide(L)'
;MFDLNKIFKDREPGFIGIKNKTYSIVVPVIDIDGDQHLIFQVRNKKLTVQPGEISFPGGQVEDGESPYDAAIREFSEEMACGPDQVNIITKLDTYILPARGLIHCFLAEIDKNFKLD
;
A
#
# COMPACT_ATOMS: atom_id res chain seq x y z
N MET A 1 -29.40 7.23 40.65
CA MET A 1 -27.98 6.85 40.50
C MET A 1 -27.82 5.87 39.34
N PHE A 2 -26.80 6.05 38.52
CA PHE A 2 -26.56 5.17 37.38
C PHE A 2 -25.92 3.85 37.86
N ASP A 3 -26.39 2.74 37.28
CA ASP A 3 -25.72 1.46 37.46
C ASP A 3 -24.62 1.33 36.38
N LEU A 4 -23.39 1.63 36.76
CA LEU A 4 -22.25 1.65 35.85
C LEU A 4 -21.93 0.25 35.28
N ASN A 5 -22.12 -0.78 36.09
CA ASN A 5 -21.87 -2.14 35.59
C ASN A 5 -22.84 -2.51 34.46
N LYS A 6 -24.10 -2.12 34.58
CA LYS A 6 -25.09 -2.38 33.54
C LYS A 6 -24.84 -1.57 32.28
N ILE A 7 -24.44 -0.31 32.43
CA ILE A 7 -24.21 0.62 31.31
C ILE A 7 -23.00 0.18 30.48
N PHE A 8 -21.92 -0.25 31.13
CA PHE A 8 -20.64 -0.53 30.46
C PHE A 8 -20.32 -2.03 30.29
N LYS A 9 -21.25 -2.90 30.63
CA LYS A 9 -21.00 -4.34 30.63
C LYS A 9 -20.58 -4.89 29.25
N ASP A 10 -21.09 -4.33 28.16
CA ASP A 10 -20.81 -4.80 26.79
C ASP A 10 -19.83 -3.88 26.05
N ARG A 11 -19.19 -2.96 26.77
CA ARG A 11 -18.29 -2.01 26.16
C ARG A 11 -16.94 -2.66 25.87
N GLU A 12 -16.52 -2.59 24.63
CA GLU A 12 -15.17 -2.97 24.22
C GLU A 12 -14.28 -1.73 24.13
N PRO A 13 -13.03 -1.79 24.64
CA PRO A 13 -12.10 -0.68 24.49
C PRO A 13 -11.79 -0.40 23.03
N GLY A 14 -11.75 0.88 22.68
CA GLY A 14 -11.38 1.33 21.36
C GLY A 14 -10.28 2.39 21.43
N PHE A 15 -10.01 3.01 20.32
CA PHE A 15 -9.02 4.08 20.21
C PHE A 15 -9.70 5.44 20.24
N ILE A 16 -9.09 6.38 20.98
CA ILE A 16 -9.52 7.78 20.98
C ILE A 16 -8.51 8.58 20.16
N GLY A 17 -9.01 9.36 19.20
CA GLY A 17 -8.16 10.17 18.33
C GLY A 17 -8.26 9.73 16.87
N ILE A 18 -7.26 10.12 16.08
CA ILE A 18 -7.22 9.78 14.66
C ILE A 18 -6.74 8.33 14.52
N LYS A 19 -7.57 7.49 13.92
CA LYS A 19 -7.19 6.11 13.60
C LYS A 19 -6.12 6.13 12.51
N ASN A 20 -4.92 5.65 12.84
CA ASN A 20 -3.84 5.53 11.88
C ASN A 20 -4.14 4.44 10.86
N LYS A 21 -3.89 4.76 9.59
CA LYS A 21 -3.99 3.82 8.48
C LYS A 21 -2.60 3.33 8.11
N THR A 22 -2.53 2.14 7.57
CA THR A 22 -1.29 1.54 7.10
C THR A 22 -1.38 1.34 5.59
N TYR A 23 -0.34 1.76 4.90
CA TYR A 23 -0.22 1.66 3.45
C TYR A 23 1.03 0.89 3.08
N SER A 24 1.00 0.26 1.92
CA SER A 24 2.18 -0.34 1.30
C SER A 24 2.37 0.22 -0.10
N ILE A 25 3.60 0.53 -0.44
CA ILE A 25 3.97 0.91 -1.81
C ILE A 25 5.07 0.01 -2.32
N VAL A 26 5.15 -0.13 -3.63
CA VAL A 26 6.20 -0.88 -4.31
C VAL A 26 7.05 0.10 -5.09
N VAL A 27 8.37 0.00 -4.93
CA VAL A 27 9.35 0.65 -5.80
C VAL A 27 9.75 -0.41 -6.84
N PRO A 28 9.11 -0.42 -8.03
CA PRO A 28 9.26 -1.52 -8.97
C PRO A 28 10.37 -1.23 -9.97
N VAL A 29 11.29 -2.17 -10.08
CA VAL A 29 12.40 -2.12 -11.03
C VAL A 29 12.18 -3.19 -12.09
N ILE A 30 12.25 -2.81 -13.34
CA ILE A 30 12.16 -3.72 -14.47
C ILE A 30 13.38 -3.57 -15.37
N ASP A 31 13.90 -4.68 -15.87
CA ASP A 31 14.97 -4.68 -16.87
C ASP A 31 14.35 -4.65 -18.26
N ILE A 32 14.74 -3.65 -19.05
CA ILE A 32 14.32 -3.52 -20.45
C ILE A 32 15.59 -3.43 -21.29
N ASP A 33 15.86 -4.46 -22.07
CA ASP A 33 17.03 -4.55 -22.97
C ASP A 33 18.36 -4.28 -22.25
N GLY A 34 18.51 -4.81 -21.03
CA GLY A 34 19.73 -4.68 -20.24
C GLY A 34 19.79 -3.44 -19.36
N ASP A 35 18.85 -2.53 -19.49
CA ASP A 35 18.79 -1.31 -18.67
C ASP A 35 17.68 -1.41 -17.62
N GLN A 36 17.99 -0.97 -16.40
CA GLN A 36 17.02 -0.96 -15.30
C GLN A 36 16.18 0.31 -15.35
N HIS A 37 14.87 0.12 -15.19
CA HIS A 37 13.89 1.20 -15.19
C HIS A 37 13.00 1.11 -13.95
N LEU A 38 12.55 2.25 -13.46
CA LEU A 38 11.51 2.34 -12.45
C LEU A 38 10.15 2.48 -13.12
N ILE A 39 9.15 1.83 -12.55
CA ILE A 39 7.77 1.94 -13.02
C ILE A 39 7.02 2.92 -12.11
N PHE A 40 6.37 3.89 -12.72
CA PHE A 40 5.50 4.84 -12.01
C PHE A 40 4.07 4.71 -12.50
N GLN A 41 3.15 4.95 -11.60
CA GLN A 41 1.73 5.01 -11.88
C GLN A 41 1.31 6.48 -12.01
N VAL A 42 0.48 6.77 -13.02
CA VAL A 42 -0.18 8.07 -13.14
C VAL A 42 -1.59 7.94 -12.59
N ARG A 43 -1.90 8.70 -11.54
CA ARG A 43 -3.23 8.69 -10.93
C ARG A 43 -4.27 9.21 -11.92
N ASN A 44 -5.46 8.62 -11.88
CA ASN A 44 -6.56 9.03 -12.75
C ASN A 44 -6.91 10.51 -12.50
N LYS A 45 -7.00 11.27 -13.59
CA LYS A 45 -7.36 12.70 -13.55
C LYS A 45 -8.76 12.97 -13.00
N LYS A 46 -9.62 11.94 -12.97
CA LYS A 46 -10.97 12.04 -12.42
C LYS A 46 -11.03 11.90 -10.90
N LEU A 47 -9.92 11.54 -10.25
CA LEU A 47 -9.85 11.42 -8.80
C LEU A 47 -9.92 12.80 -8.16
N THR A 48 -10.59 12.89 -7.00
CA THR A 48 -10.70 14.14 -6.24
C THR A 48 -9.44 14.45 -5.43
N VAL A 49 -8.65 13.41 -5.10
CA VAL A 49 -7.40 13.55 -4.34
C VAL A 49 -6.24 13.27 -5.26
N GLN A 50 -5.33 14.24 -5.38
CA GLN A 50 -4.11 14.13 -6.19
C GLN A 50 -4.36 13.63 -7.62
N PRO A 51 -5.27 14.25 -8.39
CA PRO A 51 -5.55 13.81 -9.75
C PRO A 51 -4.35 14.03 -10.67
N GLY A 52 -4.03 13.06 -11.51
CA GLY A 52 -2.95 13.15 -12.48
C GLY A 52 -1.52 13.11 -11.92
N GLU A 53 -1.35 12.94 -10.60
CA GLU A 53 -0.01 12.84 -10.00
C GLU A 53 0.65 11.51 -10.36
N ILE A 54 1.97 11.57 -10.46
CA ILE A 54 2.82 10.41 -10.68
C ILE A 54 3.25 9.87 -9.32
N SER A 55 3.07 8.59 -9.09
CA SER A 55 3.43 7.95 -7.83
C SER A 55 3.87 6.51 -8.06
N PHE A 56 4.50 5.93 -7.03
CA PHE A 56 4.72 4.48 -7.01
C PHE A 56 3.40 3.76 -6.75
N PRO A 57 3.20 2.57 -7.35
CA PRO A 57 2.01 1.76 -7.08
C PRO A 57 1.90 1.36 -5.62
N GLY A 58 0.70 1.37 -5.10
CA GLY A 58 0.45 0.94 -3.73
C GLY A 58 -0.96 1.29 -3.27
N GLY A 59 -1.25 0.97 -2.02
CA GLY A 59 -2.54 1.24 -1.42
C GLY A 59 -2.62 0.84 0.03
N GLN A 60 -3.82 0.87 0.56
CA GLN A 60 -4.07 0.60 1.96
C GLN A 60 -3.95 -0.90 2.26
N VAL A 61 -3.28 -1.20 3.39
CA VAL A 61 -3.22 -2.56 3.92
C VAL A 61 -4.59 -2.90 4.52
N GLU A 62 -5.17 -4.01 4.11
CA GLU A 62 -6.45 -4.48 4.59
C GLU A 62 -6.32 -5.22 5.93
N ASP A 63 -7.43 -5.32 6.67
CA ASP A 63 -7.45 -6.03 7.95
C ASP A 63 -7.03 -7.50 7.76
N GLY A 64 -6.11 -7.96 8.60
CA GLY A 64 -5.60 -9.34 8.52
C GLY A 64 -4.55 -9.57 7.45
N GLU A 65 -4.24 -8.56 6.65
CA GLU A 65 -3.24 -8.63 5.60
C GLU A 65 -1.90 -8.07 6.12
N SER A 66 -0.78 -8.71 5.74
CA SER A 66 0.53 -8.14 6.03
C SER A 66 0.86 -7.00 5.05
N PRO A 67 1.72 -6.05 5.44
CA PRO A 67 2.20 -5.03 4.49
C PRO A 67 2.87 -5.62 3.25
N TYR A 68 3.58 -6.73 3.40
CA TYR A 68 4.20 -7.46 2.28
C TYR A 68 3.15 -7.95 1.28
N ASP A 69 2.11 -8.62 1.78
CA ASP A 69 1.03 -9.13 0.92
C ASP A 69 0.23 -8.01 0.28
N ALA A 70 0.00 -6.92 1.01
CA ALA A 70 -0.67 -5.74 0.49
C ALA A 70 0.09 -5.12 -0.68
N ALA A 71 1.43 -5.05 -0.57
CA ALA A 71 2.27 -4.50 -1.63
C ALA A 71 2.11 -5.30 -2.94
N ILE A 72 2.15 -6.62 -2.84
CA ILE A 72 1.99 -7.50 -4.01
C ILE A 72 0.58 -7.38 -4.59
N ARG A 73 -0.43 -7.42 -3.74
CA ARG A 73 -1.84 -7.32 -4.16
C ARG A 73 -2.12 -6.01 -4.87
N GLU A 74 -1.75 -4.89 -4.25
CA GLU A 74 -2.00 -3.56 -4.83
C GLU A 74 -1.29 -3.38 -6.17
N PHE A 75 -0.02 -3.79 -6.24
CA PHE A 75 0.72 -3.72 -7.51
C PHE A 75 0.03 -4.56 -8.59
N SER A 76 -0.36 -5.79 -8.24
CA SER A 76 -1.00 -6.72 -9.19
C SER A 76 -2.32 -6.18 -9.70
N GLU A 77 -3.13 -5.59 -8.81
CA GLU A 77 -4.41 -4.99 -9.18
C GLU A 77 -4.22 -3.75 -10.09
N GLU A 78 -3.34 -2.85 -9.70
CA GLU A 78 -3.14 -1.58 -10.42
C GLU A 78 -2.46 -1.77 -11.77
N MET A 79 -1.55 -2.73 -11.87
CA MET A 79 -0.80 -3.00 -13.09
C MET A 79 -1.36 -4.15 -13.93
N ALA A 80 -2.48 -4.73 -13.49
CA ALA A 80 -3.16 -5.83 -14.18
C ALA A 80 -2.21 -6.99 -14.51
N CYS A 81 -1.41 -7.41 -13.52
CA CYS A 81 -0.47 -8.52 -13.68
C CYS A 81 -0.71 -9.59 -12.60
N GLY A 82 -0.06 -10.73 -12.75
CA GLY A 82 -0.10 -11.79 -11.74
C GLY A 82 0.87 -11.53 -10.60
N PRO A 83 0.57 -12.03 -9.38
CA PRO A 83 1.49 -11.91 -8.24
C PRO A 83 2.86 -12.54 -8.47
N ASP A 84 2.93 -13.53 -9.34
CA ASP A 84 4.18 -14.22 -9.72
C ASP A 84 5.12 -13.33 -10.55
N GLN A 85 4.62 -12.22 -11.09
CA GLN A 85 5.43 -11.26 -11.82
C GLN A 85 6.10 -10.22 -10.92
N VAL A 86 5.81 -10.24 -9.62
CA VAL A 86 6.33 -9.30 -8.62
C VAL A 86 7.22 -10.05 -7.64
N ASN A 87 8.51 -9.79 -7.69
CA ASN A 87 9.45 -10.38 -6.75
C ASN A 87 9.96 -9.32 -5.77
N ILE A 88 9.53 -9.40 -4.52
CA ILE A 88 9.99 -8.49 -3.47
C ILE A 88 11.44 -8.83 -3.12
N ILE A 89 12.33 -7.86 -3.31
CA ILE A 89 13.75 -8.02 -3.00
C ILE A 89 14.02 -7.71 -1.54
N THR A 90 13.51 -6.58 -1.04
CA THR A 90 13.71 -6.18 0.35
C THR A 90 12.69 -5.14 0.76
N LYS A 91 12.47 -5.05 2.07
CA LYS A 91 11.73 -3.94 2.66
C LYS A 91 12.64 -2.74 2.84
N LEU A 92 12.21 -1.60 2.36
CA LEU A 92 12.86 -0.31 2.58
C LEU A 92 12.35 0.33 3.86
N ASP A 93 12.78 1.56 4.13
CA ASP A 93 12.36 2.28 5.33
C ASP A 93 10.85 2.54 5.34
N THR A 94 10.28 2.53 6.55
CA THR A 94 8.87 2.89 6.74
C THR A 94 8.76 4.40 6.86
N TYR A 95 7.87 4.98 6.08
CA TYR A 95 7.61 6.41 6.10
C TYR A 95 6.46 6.70 7.07
N ILE A 96 6.69 7.60 8.01
CA ILE A 96 5.69 8.00 9.00
C ILE A 96 5.01 9.28 8.52
N LEU A 97 3.68 9.19 8.29
CA LEU A 97 2.87 10.35 7.96
C LEU A 97 2.23 10.88 9.25
N PRO A 98 2.60 12.09 9.71
CA PRO A 98 1.99 12.64 10.92
C PRO A 98 0.47 12.68 10.79
N ALA A 99 -0.23 12.16 11.80
CA ALA A 99 -1.69 12.08 11.90
C ALA A 99 -2.39 11.28 10.78
N ARG A 100 -1.66 10.62 9.88
CA ARG A 100 -2.25 9.85 8.78
C ARG A 100 -1.94 8.37 8.83
N GLY A 101 -0.74 7.99 9.29
CA GLY A 101 -0.38 6.59 9.41
C GLY A 101 1.03 6.26 8.93
N LEU A 102 1.21 5.02 8.52
CA LEU A 102 2.50 4.47 8.12
C LEU A 102 2.46 4.04 6.65
N ILE A 103 3.56 4.26 5.93
CA ILE A 103 3.75 3.72 4.59
C ILE A 103 4.93 2.77 4.62
N HIS A 104 4.66 1.49 4.38
CA HIS A 104 5.70 0.48 4.19
C HIS A 104 6.13 0.48 2.74
N CYS A 105 7.44 0.53 2.50
CA CYS A 105 7.99 0.59 1.14
C CYS A 105 8.76 -0.68 0.84
N PHE A 106 8.52 -1.25 -0.33
CA PHE A 106 9.18 -2.49 -0.76
C PHE A 106 9.85 -2.29 -2.11
N LEU A 107 11.11 -2.68 -2.19
CA LEU A 107 11.81 -2.76 -3.46
C LEU A 107 11.46 -4.08 -4.13
N ALA A 108 11.00 -4.03 -5.37
CA ALA A 108 10.61 -5.21 -6.11
C ALA A 108 11.27 -5.25 -7.48
N GLU A 109 11.59 -6.45 -7.92
CA GLU A 109 11.98 -6.73 -9.30
C GLU A 109 10.75 -7.26 -10.03
N ILE A 110 10.44 -6.64 -11.15
CA ILE A 110 9.28 -7.00 -11.96
C ILE A 110 9.73 -7.89 -13.11
N ASP A 111 8.97 -8.96 -13.37
CA ASP A 111 9.25 -9.89 -14.45
C ASP A 111 9.40 -9.12 -15.78
N LYS A 112 10.49 -9.40 -16.50
CA LYS A 112 10.78 -8.74 -17.79
C LYS A 112 9.70 -8.96 -18.85
N ASN A 113 8.85 -9.98 -18.68
CA ASN A 113 7.74 -10.26 -19.57
C ASN A 113 6.49 -9.43 -19.24
N PHE A 114 6.55 -8.63 -18.16
CA PHE A 114 5.48 -7.69 -17.84
C PHE A 114 5.33 -6.66 -18.95
N LYS A 115 4.09 -6.44 -19.38
CA LYS A 115 3.81 -5.50 -20.46
C LYS A 115 3.36 -4.16 -19.90
N LEU A 116 4.11 -3.12 -20.25
CA LEU A 116 3.76 -1.75 -19.96
C LEU A 116 2.82 -1.23 -21.07
N ASP A 117 1.70 -0.67 -20.65
CA ASP A 117 0.78 -0.01 -21.56
C ASP A 117 1.09 1.48 -21.68
#